data_fb8038cc2419fb1fdc3743d5ebc6b049
#
_entry.id   fb8038cc2419fb1fdc3743d5ebc6b049
#
_cell.length_a   1.000
_cell.length_b   1.000
_cell.length_c   1.000
_cell.angle_alpha   90.00
_cell.angle_beta   90.00
_cell.angle_gamma   90.00
#
_symmetry.space_group_name_H-M   'P 1'
#
loop_
_entity.id
_entity.type
_entity.pdbx_description
1 polymer ?
#
loop_
_entity_poly.entity_id
_entity_poly.type
_entity_poly.pdbx_seq_one_letter_code
_entity_poly.pdbx_strand_id
1 'polypeptide(L)'
;MKERVAHLNSTICYLRKDDSVLMIRFSKKWGQVFAPPGGKFETGETPLDCIIREYKEETGLTLINPKLQGISYWKDTAEGIIFVYIAENFEGTLDETSEEGILEWVKIDDLLSIKQFDQNKKFTPYLFKDKLFEGKFLLDDKCKVVSYEIRNM
;
A
#
# COMPACT_ATOMS: atom_id res chain seq x y z
N MET A 1 32.26 -10.94 -3.11
CA MET A 1 31.38 -10.00 -2.39
C MET A 1 30.13 -9.76 -3.18
N LYS A 2 28.96 -9.85 -2.56
CA LYS A 2 27.71 -9.56 -3.24
C LYS A 2 27.60 -8.05 -3.49
N GLU A 3 27.05 -7.70 -4.63
CA GLU A 3 26.73 -6.34 -4.99
C GLU A 3 25.61 -5.79 -4.11
N ARG A 4 25.74 -4.52 -3.71
CA ARG A 4 24.66 -3.83 -2.99
C ARG A 4 23.75 -3.16 -4.00
N VAL A 5 22.45 -3.29 -3.76
CA VAL A 5 21.43 -2.70 -4.63
C VAL A 5 20.69 -1.59 -3.89
N ALA A 6 20.24 -0.61 -4.66
CA ALA A 6 19.37 0.45 -4.15
C ALA A 6 17.92 -0.04 -4.20
N HIS A 7 17.20 0.03 -3.07
CA HIS A 7 15.80 -0.32 -3.01
C HIS A 7 14.91 0.89 -3.27
N LEU A 8 13.90 0.69 -4.10
CA LEU A 8 12.84 1.65 -4.34
C LEU A 8 11.77 1.46 -3.26
N ASN A 9 12.01 2.05 -2.10
CA ASN A 9 11.13 1.84 -0.96
C ASN A 9 9.93 2.79 -0.98
N SER A 10 8.79 2.28 -0.54
CA SER A 10 7.55 3.03 -0.48
C SER A 10 6.69 2.57 0.68
N THR A 11 5.62 3.32 0.93
CA THR A 11 4.63 3.01 1.95
C THR A 11 3.24 3.04 1.35
N ILE A 12 2.35 2.25 1.92
CA ILE A 12 0.91 2.31 1.67
C ILE A 12 0.18 2.16 2.99
N CYS A 13 -1.05 2.66 3.08
CA CYS A 13 -1.88 2.48 4.26
C CYS A 13 -3.32 2.14 3.89
N TYR A 14 -3.83 1.08 4.50
CA TYR A 14 -5.25 0.74 4.45
C TYR A 14 -5.93 1.40 5.66
N LEU A 15 -6.59 2.52 5.42
CA LEU A 15 -7.36 3.22 6.45
C LEU A 15 -8.76 2.64 6.49
N ARG A 16 -9.12 2.06 7.62
CA ARG A 16 -10.43 1.45 7.81
C ARG A 16 -11.40 2.41 8.50
N LYS A 17 -12.59 2.51 7.92
CA LYS A 17 -13.73 3.17 8.54
C LYS A 17 -14.92 2.22 8.43
N ASP A 18 -15.45 1.76 9.56
CA ASP A 18 -16.51 0.74 9.62
C ASP A 18 -16.06 -0.54 8.87
N ASP A 19 -16.73 -0.93 7.82
CA ASP A 19 -16.43 -2.11 7.02
C ASP A 19 -15.67 -1.81 5.72
N SER A 20 -15.16 -0.57 5.58
CA SER A 20 -14.55 -0.10 4.33
C SER A 20 -13.14 0.42 4.55
N VAL A 21 -12.34 0.41 3.48
CA VAL A 21 -11.01 1.02 3.44
C VAL A 21 -10.96 2.06 2.33
N LEU A 22 -10.14 3.09 2.55
CA LEU A 22 -9.98 4.16 1.57
C LEU A 22 -9.00 3.72 0.48
N MET A 23 -9.44 3.83 -0.78
CA MET A 23 -8.66 3.45 -1.94
C MET A 23 -8.64 4.58 -2.96
N ILE A 24 -7.58 4.62 -3.77
CA ILE A 24 -7.52 5.45 -4.97
C ILE A 24 -7.87 4.57 -6.15
N ARG A 25 -8.84 5.00 -6.95
CA ARG A 25 -9.11 4.39 -8.25
C ARG A 25 -8.38 5.21 -9.30
N PHE A 26 -7.29 4.66 -9.82
CA PHE A 26 -6.50 5.32 -10.85
C PHE A 26 -7.31 5.47 -12.14
N SER A 27 -7.36 6.69 -12.68
CA SER A 27 -8.18 6.96 -13.85
C SER A 27 -7.42 6.84 -15.17
N LYS A 28 -6.11 6.99 -15.17
CA LYS A 28 -5.28 7.04 -16.38
C LYS A 28 -4.18 6.00 -16.45
N LYS A 29 -3.42 5.83 -15.36
CA LYS A 29 -2.38 4.80 -15.28
C LYS A 29 -3.04 3.47 -14.92
N TRP A 30 -2.51 2.39 -15.46
CA TRP A 30 -2.86 1.01 -15.14
C TRP A 30 -4.35 0.63 -15.30
N GLY A 31 -5.17 1.47 -15.98
CA GLY A 31 -6.54 1.12 -16.35
C GLY A 31 -7.50 0.86 -15.20
N GLN A 32 -7.80 1.87 -14.39
CA GLN A 32 -8.76 1.81 -13.28
C GLN A 32 -8.42 0.78 -12.19
N VAL A 33 -7.15 0.63 -11.88
CA VAL A 33 -6.71 -0.19 -10.76
C VAL A 33 -6.96 0.58 -9.45
N PHE A 34 -7.37 -0.14 -8.42
CA PHE A 34 -7.48 0.39 -7.06
C PHE A 34 -6.21 0.12 -6.29
N ALA A 35 -5.78 1.09 -5.50
CA ALA A 35 -4.68 0.93 -4.56
C ALA A 35 -4.89 1.79 -3.33
N PRO A 36 -4.37 1.39 -2.15
CA PRO A 36 -4.40 2.26 -1.00
C PRO A 36 -3.46 3.46 -1.22
N PRO A 37 -3.79 4.63 -0.67
CA PRO A 37 -2.89 5.78 -0.75
C PRO A 37 -1.54 5.49 -0.10
N GLY A 38 -0.51 6.12 -0.62
CA GLY A 38 0.85 6.00 -0.12
C GLY A 38 1.83 6.60 -1.11
N GLY A 39 3.11 6.35 -0.92
CA GLY A 39 4.11 6.87 -1.83
C GLY A 39 5.53 6.57 -1.41
N LYS A 40 6.47 7.22 -2.09
CA LYS A 40 7.90 6.99 -1.96
C LYS A 40 8.49 7.81 -0.82
N PHE A 41 9.57 7.31 -0.25
CA PHE A 41 10.32 7.99 0.80
C PHE A 41 10.99 9.26 0.28
N GLU A 42 11.01 10.27 1.13
CA GLU A 42 11.91 11.42 0.97
C GLU A 42 13.10 11.24 1.90
N THR A 43 14.18 11.94 1.62
CA THR A 43 15.38 11.91 2.44
C THR A 43 15.07 12.26 3.89
N GLY A 44 15.53 11.44 4.82
CA GLY A 44 15.37 11.68 6.26
C GLY A 44 14.10 11.12 6.86
N GLU A 45 13.25 10.47 6.08
CA GLU A 45 12.01 9.89 6.58
C GLU A 45 12.16 8.46 7.03
N THR A 46 11.53 8.14 8.17
CA THR A 46 11.22 6.75 8.52
C THR A 46 9.99 6.29 7.72
N PRO A 47 9.68 4.99 7.68
CA PRO A 47 8.43 4.53 7.07
C PRO A 47 7.19 5.21 7.64
N LEU A 48 7.14 5.45 8.95
CA LEU A 48 6.02 6.12 9.59
C LEU A 48 5.90 7.58 9.14
N ASP A 49 7.03 8.31 9.09
CA ASP A 49 7.04 9.70 8.59
C ASP A 49 6.51 9.76 7.16
N CYS A 50 6.97 8.85 6.34
CA CYS A 50 6.59 8.78 4.92
C CYS A 50 5.08 8.58 4.75
N ILE A 51 4.50 7.60 5.45
CA ILE A 51 3.08 7.31 5.25
C ILE A 51 2.19 8.44 5.78
N ILE A 52 2.56 9.08 6.88
CA ILE A 52 1.80 10.22 7.41
C ILE A 52 1.82 11.38 6.41
N ARG A 53 2.99 11.71 5.87
CA ARG A 53 3.13 12.78 4.87
C ARG A 53 2.38 12.46 3.58
N GLU A 54 2.63 11.29 3.00
CA GLU A 54 2.00 10.89 1.73
C GLU A 54 0.48 10.84 1.84
N TYR A 55 -0.04 10.32 2.95
CA TYR A 55 -1.47 10.22 3.15
C TYR A 55 -2.13 11.60 3.22
N LYS A 56 -1.48 12.54 3.91
CA LYS A 56 -1.96 13.93 3.99
C LYS A 56 -1.97 14.60 2.63
N GLU A 57 -0.89 14.44 1.86
CA GLU A 57 -0.78 15.02 0.52
C GLU A 57 -1.84 14.47 -0.44
N GLU A 58 -2.07 13.16 -0.40
CA GLU A 58 -2.98 12.53 -1.36
C GLU A 58 -4.46 12.60 -0.98
N THR A 59 -4.78 12.62 0.31
CA THR A 59 -6.17 12.48 0.76
C THR A 59 -6.70 13.66 1.56
N GLY A 60 -5.83 14.52 2.07
CA GLY A 60 -6.21 15.57 3.04
C GLY A 60 -6.31 15.07 4.47
N LEU A 61 -6.16 13.77 4.71
CA LEU A 61 -6.33 13.18 6.03
C LEU A 61 -5.00 13.01 6.75
N THR A 62 -5.01 13.28 8.07
CA THR A 62 -3.89 12.97 8.95
C THR A 62 -4.17 11.66 9.67
N LEU A 63 -3.36 10.65 9.38
CA LEU A 63 -3.47 9.35 10.06
C LEU A 63 -3.11 9.49 11.53
N ILE A 64 -3.87 8.82 12.39
CA ILE A 64 -3.61 8.76 13.83
C ILE A 64 -3.22 7.34 14.19
N ASN A 65 -2.01 7.19 14.75
CA ASN A 65 -1.46 5.91 15.19
C ASN A 65 -1.54 4.80 14.14
N PRO A 66 -1.08 5.02 12.91
CA PRO A 66 -1.02 3.92 11.94
C PRO A 66 -0.07 2.84 12.44
N LYS A 67 -0.43 1.59 12.19
CA LYS A 67 0.30 0.43 12.67
C LYS A 67 0.90 -0.32 11.48
N LEU A 68 2.17 -0.69 11.58
CA LEU A 68 2.79 -1.53 10.57
C LEU A 68 2.16 -2.92 10.59
N GLN A 69 1.58 -3.33 9.47
CA GLN A 69 0.95 -4.64 9.31
C GLN A 69 1.82 -5.62 8.57
N GLY A 70 2.65 -5.14 7.65
CA GLY A 70 3.48 -6.02 6.86
C GLY A 70 4.60 -5.31 6.12
N ILE A 71 5.51 -6.13 5.65
CA ILE A 71 6.65 -5.71 4.83
C ILE A 71 6.60 -6.56 3.57
N SER A 72 6.51 -5.92 2.40
CA SER A 72 6.40 -6.61 1.12
C SER A 72 7.60 -6.28 0.24
N TYR A 73 8.52 -7.23 0.11
CA TYR A 73 9.64 -7.14 -0.82
C TYR A 73 9.14 -7.54 -2.22
N TRP A 74 9.50 -6.77 -3.23
CA TRP A 74 9.18 -7.07 -4.61
C TRP A 74 10.41 -6.91 -5.50
N LYS A 75 10.44 -7.69 -6.57
CA LYS A 75 11.52 -7.64 -7.56
C LYS A 75 10.96 -7.90 -8.96
N ASP A 76 11.32 -7.00 -9.88
CA ASP A 76 11.28 -7.22 -11.33
C ASP A 76 12.67 -6.86 -11.89
N THR A 77 12.81 -5.90 -12.78
CA THR A 77 14.12 -5.35 -13.18
C THR A 77 14.69 -4.42 -12.11
N ALA A 78 13.85 -3.87 -11.27
CA ALA A 78 14.20 -3.13 -10.06
C ALA A 78 13.77 -3.94 -8.85
N GLU A 79 13.99 -3.42 -7.65
CA GLU A 79 13.51 -4.05 -6.41
C GLU A 79 13.25 -3.01 -5.34
N GLY A 80 12.40 -3.37 -4.40
CA GLY A 80 12.05 -2.47 -3.33
C GLY A 80 11.28 -3.16 -2.22
N ILE A 81 11.00 -2.38 -1.19
CA ILE A 81 10.19 -2.82 -0.05
C ILE A 81 9.03 -1.86 0.09
N ILE A 82 7.83 -2.41 0.21
CA ILE A 82 6.62 -1.66 0.55
C ILE A 82 6.33 -1.90 2.02
N PHE A 83 6.28 -0.84 2.80
CA PHE A 83 5.85 -0.90 4.20
C PHE A 83 4.34 -0.72 4.21
N VAL A 84 3.62 -1.76 4.64
CA VAL A 84 2.16 -1.82 4.60
C VAL A 84 1.61 -1.47 5.98
N TYR A 85 0.96 -0.32 6.06
CA TYR A 85 0.32 0.16 7.29
C TYR A 85 -1.18 -0.09 7.26
N ILE A 86 -1.76 -0.20 8.44
CA ILE A 86 -3.20 -0.11 8.65
C ILE A 86 -3.47 1.01 9.66
N ALA A 87 -4.64 1.63 9.55
CA ALA A 87 -5.08 2.65 10.49
C ALA A 87 -6.60 2.58 10.63
N GLU A 88 -7.12 3.03 11.77
CA GLU A 88 -8.56 3.09 12.03
C GLU A 88 -9.00 4.49 12.44
N ASN A 89 -8.06 5.40 12.69
CA ASN A 89 -8.36 6.76 13.15
C ASN A 89 -7.65 7.80 12.29
N PHE A 90 -8.31 8.91 12.10
CA PHE A 90 -7.78 10.02 11.31
C PHE A 90 -8.43 11.34 11.71
N GLU A 91 -7.79 12.43 11.33
CA GLU A 91 -8.31 13.79 11.45
C GLU A 91 -8.31 14.46 10.08
N GLY A 92 -9.10 15.51 9.93
CA GLY A 92 -9.16 16.29 8.71
C GLY A 92 -10.36 15.93 7.85
N THR A 93 -10.42 16.56 6.68
CA THR A 93 -11.49 16.39 5.71
C THR A 93 -10.94 15.70 4.47
N LEU A 94 -11.62 14.63 4.06
CA LEU A 94 -11.23 13.88 2.86
C LEU A 94 -11.43 14.73 1.61
N ASP A 95 -10.38 14.81 0.78
CA ASP A 95 -10.47 15.38 -0.55
C ASP A 95 -11.30 14.46 -1.44
N GLU A 96 -11.98 14.99 -2.45
CA GLU A 96 -12.78 14.17 -3.36
C GLU A 96 -11.89 13.39 -4.34
N THR A 97 -10.78 14.02 -4.75
CA THR A 97 -9.85 13.44 -5.71
C THR A 97 -8.41 13.67 -5.26
N SER A 98 -7.52 12.76 -5.67
CA SER A 98 -6.09 12.99 -5.62
C SER A 98 -5.58 13.30 -7.04
N GLU A 99 -4.30 13.66 -7.16
CA GLU A 99 -3.67 13.85 -8.47
C GLU A 99 -3.70 12.59 -9.32
N GLU A 100 -3.79 11.43 -8.71
CA GLU A 100 -3.69 10.13 -9.37
C GLU A 100 -5.04 9.52 -9.73
N GLY A 101 -6.12 9.93 -9.05
CA GLY A 101 -7.43 9.35 -9.30
C GLY A 101 -8.50 9.78 -8.32
N ILE A 102 -9.53 8.96 -8.23
CA ILE A 102 -10.70 9.21 -7.39
C ILE A 102 -10.55 8.46 -6.08
N LEU A 103 -10.81 9.15 -4.98
CA LEU A 103 -10.78 8.56 -3.63
C LEU A 103 -12.15 7.94 -3.33
N GLU A 104 -12.15 6.66 -2.99
CA GLU A 104 -13.37 5.89 -2.73
C GLU A 104 -13.20 5.00 -1.50
N TRP A 105 -14.26 4.89 -0.71
CA TRP A 105 -14.34 3.87 0.34
C TRP A 105 -14.81 2.57 -0.29
N VAL A 106 -14.01 1.52 -0.18
CA VAL A 106 -14.28 0.19 -0.73
C VAL A 106 -14.51 -0.77 0.42
N LYS A 107 -15.56 -1.55 0.36
CA LYS A 107 -15.83 -2.57 1.40
C LYS A 107 -14.69 -3.58 1.46
N ILE A 108 -14.28 -3.93 2.66
CA ILE A 108 -13.22 -4.93 2.87
C ILE A 108 -13.58 -6.25 2.19
N ASP A 109 -14.86 -6.64 2.25
CA ASP A 109 -15.32 -7.87 1.60
C ASP A 109 -15.19 -7.84 0.08
N ASP A 110 -15.09 -6.66 -0.52
CA ASP A 110 -14.95 -6.50 -1.98
C ASP A 110 -13.49 -6.41 -2.44
N LEU A 111 -12.53 -6.36 -1.52
CA LEU A 111 -11.12 -6.13 -1.88
C LEU A 111 -10.55 -7.19 -2.84
N LEU A 112 -10.98 -8.44 -2.72
CA LEU A 112 -10.49 -9.51 -3.62
C LEU A 112 -11.19 -9.53 -4.97
N SER A 113 -12.33 -8.84 -5.10
CA SER A 113 -13.09 -8.80 -6.35
C SER A 113 -12.81 -7.57 -7.21
N ILE A 114 -12.21 -6.51 -6.66
CA ILE A 114 -11.82 -5.33 -7.43
C ILE A 114 -10.46 -5.52 -8.09
N LYS A 115 -10.18 -4.74 -9.12
CA LYS A 115 -8.90 -4.78 -9.80
C LYS A 115 -7.84 -4.07 -8.97
N GLN A 116 -6.85 -4.81 -8.51
CA GLN A 116 -5.72 -4.33 -7.73
C GLN A 116 -4.41 -4.77 -8.37
N PHE A 117 -3.29 -4.18 -7.95
CA PHE A 117 -1.98 -4.75 -8.25
C PHE A 117 -1.91 -6.17 -7.69
N ASP A 118 -1.35 -7.08 -8.47
CA ASP A 118 -1.39 -8.50 -8.16
C ASP A 118 -0.77 -8.84 -6.80
N GLN A 119 0.36 -8.23 -6.45
CA GLN A 119 0.96 -8.46 -5.13
C GLN A 119 0.06 -7.97 -3.98
N ASN A 120 -0.65 -6.86 -4.18
CA ASN A 120 -1.57 -6.36 -3.16
C ASN A 120 -2.72 -7.33 -2.92
N LYS A 121 -3.24 -7.95 -3.97
CA LYS A 121 -4.24 -9.01 -3.83
C LYS A 121 -3.71 -10.18 -3.02
N LYS A 122 -2.47 -10.58 -3.26
CA LYS A 122 -1.86 -11.72 -2.56
C LYS A 122 -1.76 -11.50 -1.07
N PHE A 123 -1.40 -10.30 -0.62
CA PHE A 123 -1.29 -10.06 0.82
C PHE A 123 -2.58 -9.52 1.47
N THR A 124 -3.62 -9.21 0.70
CA THR A 124 -4.90 -8.74 1.26
C THR A 124 -5.43 -9.61 2.40
N PRO A 125 -5.43 -10.96 2.34
CA PRO A 125 -5.90 -11.79 3.44
C PRO A 125 -5.10 -11.64 4.75
N TYR A 126 -3.94 -11.02 4.70
CA TYR A 126 -3.07 -10.81 5.86
C TYR A 126 -3.28 -9.45 6.53
N LEU A 127 -4.18 -8.62 5.99
CA LEU A 127 -4.50 -7.31 6.56
C LEU A 127 -5.42 -7.44 7.76
N PHE A 128 -5.29 -6.48 8.69
CA PHE A 128 -6.12 -6.41 9.91
C PHE A 128 -6.03 -7.69 10.77
N LYS A 129 -4.84 -8.24 10.84
CA LYS A 129 -4.53 -9.41 11.67
C LYS A 129 -3.60 -9.01 12.81
N ASP A 130 -3.53 -9.86 13.83
CA ASP A 130 -2.69 -9.60 15.00
C ASP A 130 -1.20 -9.73 14.74
N LYS A 131 -0.83 -10.45 13.68
CA LYS A 131 0.56 -10.71 13.34
C LYS A 131 1.01 -9.88 12.16
N LEU A 132 2.25 -9.40 12.23
CA LEU A 132 2.95 -8.79 11.12
C LEU A 132 3.19 -9.85 10.04
N PHE A 133 3.01 -9.54 8.78
CA PHE A 133 3.39 -10.43 7.68
C PHE A 133 4.65 -9.93 6.99
N GLU A 134 5.40 -10.87 6.40
CA GLU A 134 6.49 -10.57 5.50
C GLU A 134 6.25 -11.28 4.19
N GLY A 135 6.26 -10.54 3.10
CA GLY A 135 6.06 -11.07 1.76
C GLY A 135 7.29 -10.90 0.89
N LYS A 136 7.49 -11.86 -0.01
CA LYS A 136 8.50 -11.79 -1.07
C LYS A 136 7.82 -12.11 -2.38
N PHE A 137 7.90 -11.17 -3.33
CA PHE A 137 7.20 -11.26 -4.61
C PHE A 137 8.17 -11.07 -5.77
N LEU A 138 8.19 -12.03 -6.68
CA LEU A 138 8.88 -11.91 -7.94
C LEU A 138 7.84 -11.58 -9.01
N LEU A 139 8.06 -10.51 -9.75
CA LEU A 139 7.12 -9.95 -10.70
C LEU A 139 7.67 -10.03 -12.11
N ASP A 140 6.76 -10.15 -13.09
CA ASP A 140 7.12 -10.02 -14.50
C ASP A 140 7.11 -8.54 -14.94
N ASP A 141 7.33 -8.29 -16.24
CA ASP A 141 7.37 -6.94 -16.81
C ASP A 141 6.01 -6.23 -16.82
N LYS A 142 4.93 -6.94 -16.50
CA LYS A 142 3.56 -6.41 -16.39
C LYS A 142 3.09 -6.33 -14.94
N CYS A 143 4.01 -6.39 -13.98
CA CYS A 143 3.70 -6.38 -12.54
C CYS A 143 2.84 -7.56 -12.07
N LYS A 144 2.82 -8.66 -12.84
CA LYS A 144 2.16 -9.88 -12.40
C LYS A 144 3.08 -10.71 -11.53
N VAL A 145 2.53 -11.32 -10.49
CA VAL A 145 3.28 -12.19 -9.58
C VAL A 145 3.61 -13.50 -10.29
N VAL A 146 4.91 -13.76 -10.45
CA VAL A 146 5.43 -15.01 -11.01
C VAL A 146 5.58 -16.06 -9.90
N SER A 147 6.12 -15.64 -8.77
CA SER A 147 6.22 -16.47 -7.58
C SER A 147 6.17 -15.62 -6.35
N TYR A 148 5.72 -16.19 -5.24
CA TYR A 148 5.66 -15.43 -3.99
C TYR A 148 5.67 -16.35 -2.78
N GLU A 149 6.03 -15.76 -1.66
CA GLU A 149 6.00 -16.38 -0.35
C GLU A 149 5.55 -15.34 0.67
N ILE A 150 4.60 -15.68 1.50
CA ILE A 150 4.14 -14.81 2.60
C ILE A 150 4.19 -15.63 3.88
N ARG A 151 4.74 -15.02 4.94
CA ARG A 151 4.76 -15.66 6.26
C ARG A 151 4.32 -14.67 7.34
N ASN A 152 3.73 -15.19 8.39
CA ASN A 152 3.44 -14.42 9.60
C ASN A 152 4.69 -14.38 10.47
N MET A 153 4.93 -13.21 11.03
CA MET A 153 6.09 -12.97 11.91
C MET A 153 5.72 -13.19 13.37
#